data_d9f1005ee4de73b1472d10ef85c54f7d
#
_entry.id   d9f1005ee4de73b1472d10ef85c54f7d
#
_cell.length_a   1.000
_cell.length_b   1.000
_cell.length_c   1.000
_cell.angle_alpha   90.00
_cell.angle_beta   90.00
_cell.angle_gamma   90.00
#
_symmetry.space_group_name_H-M   'P 1'
#
loop_
_entity.id
_entity.type
_entity.pdbx_description
1 polymer ?
#
loop_
_entity_poly.entity_id
_entity_poly.type
_entity_poly.pdbx_seq_one_letter_code
_entity_poly.pdbx_strand_id
1 'polypeptide(L)'
;LELWYNRDWRSYDTVKDNPTDIKALGQALEDAVHRQLMSDVPYGVLLSGGLDSSITSALAKKFAKNRIESDDQNEAWWPQLHSFSIGLEGSPDLAAAQKVADHIGTVHHEVTFTIQEGLDAIRDVIYHLETYDITTVRASTPMYLLARVIKSMGIKMVLSGEGADEVFGGYLYFHKAPNAQEFHAETVRKL
;
A
#
# COMPACT_ATOMS: atom_id res chain seq x y z
N LEU A 1 33.44 -6.13 -0.23
CA LEU A 1 31.99 -5.98 -0.33
C LEU A 1 31.70 -4.78 -1.22
N GLU A 2 31.17 -5.01 -2.40
CA GLU A 2 30.72 -3.93 -3.29
C GLU A 2 29.20 -3.83 -3.17
N LEU A 3 28.69 -2.59 -3.21
CA LEU A 3 27.26 -2.34 -3.32
C LEU A 3 26.85 -2.71 -4.75
N TRP A 4 25.96 -3.70 -4.90
CA TRP A 4 25.46 -4.11 -6.22
C TRP A 4 24.51 -3.08 -6.85
N TYR A 5 23.98 -2.14 -6.02
CA TYR A 5 23.09 -1.06 -6.44
C TYR A 5 23.52 0.26 -5.79
N ASN A 6 23.84 1.25 -6.61
CA ASN A 6 24.10 2.62 -6.16
C ASN A 6 22.85 3.48 -6.38
N ARG A 7 22.41 4.13 -5.31
CA ARG A 7 21.21 4.95 -5.31
C ARG A 7 21.58 6.41 -5.54
N ASP A 8 21.65 6.85 -6.77
CA ASP A 8 22.07 8.21 -7.15
C ASP A 8 21.17 9.29 -6.56
N TRP A 9 19.87 8.99 -6.37
CA TRP A 9 18.90 9.89 -5.74
C TRP A 9 19.18 10.21 -4.25
N ARG A 10 20.11 9.53 -3.60
CA ARG A 10 20.54 9.86 -2.23
C ARG A 10 21.30 11.17 -2.15
N SER A 11 21.95 11.60 -3.23
CA SER A 11 22.66 12.88 -3.28
C SER A 11 21.74 13.99 -3.75
N TYR A 12 21.56 15.03 -2.94
CA TYR A 12 20.76 16.19 -3.34
C TYR A 12 21.29 16.85 -4.60
N ASP A 13 22.61 16.94 -4.74
CA ASP A 13 23.24 17.55 -5.93
C ASP A 13 22.94 16.81 -7.22
N THR A 14 22.63 15.52 -7.17
CA THR A 14 22.28 14.72 -8.33
C THR A 14 20.83 14.94 -8.77
N VAL A 15 19.93 15.32 -7.83
CA VAL A 15 18.48 15.39 -8.11
C VAL A 15 17.91 16.80 -8.13
N LYS A 16 18.61 17.81 -7.57
CA LYS A 16 18.09 19.18 -7.37
C LYS A 16 17.63 19.89 -8.65
N ASP A 17 18.23 19.53 -9.77
CA ASP A 17 17.95 20.14 -11.08
C ASP A 17 17.10 19.23 -11.98
N ASN A 18 16.63 18.09 -11.47
CA ASN A 18 15.79 17.19 -12.25
C ASN A 18 14.43 17.84 -12.56
N PRO A 19 13.98 17.78 -13.82
CA PRO A 19 12.66 18.28 -14.17
C PRO A 19 11.56 17.43 -13.52
N THR A 20 10.48 18.08 -13.12
CA THR A 20 9.27 17.36 -12.68
C THR A 20 8.53 16.82 -13.91
N ASP A 21 8.52 15.51 -14.08
CA ASP A 21 7.77 14.81 -15.12
C ASP A 21 6.69 13.92 -14.51
N ILE A 22 5.47 14.46 -14.40
CA ILE A 22 4.33 13.74 -13.82
C ILE A 22 3.93 12.53 -14.67
N LYS A 23 4.12 12.59 -16.00
CA LYS A 23 3.78 11.47 -16.88
C LYS A 23 4.75 10.31 -16.71
N ALA A 24 6.05 10.62 -16.65
CA ALA A 24 7.07 9.61 -16.36
C ALA A 24 6.86 8.99 -14.97
N LEU A 25 6.51 9.79 -13.96
CA LEU A 25 6.19 9.28 -12.63
C LEU A 25 4.98 8.35 -12.65
N GLY A 26 3.90 8.76 -13.33
CA GLY A 26 2.70 7.94 -13.47
C GLY A 26 2.98 6.61 -14.16
N GLN A 27 3.78 6.62 -15.24
CA GLN A 27 4.20 5.39 -15.94
C GLN A 27 5.06 4.50 -15.06
N ALA A 28 6.01 5.07 -14.32
CA ALA A 28 6.86 4.31 -13.41
C ALA A 28 6.05 3.63 -12.29
N LEU A 29 5.04 4.31 -11.75
CA LEU A 29 4.14 3.74 -10.74
C LEU A 29 3.28 2.62 -11.34
N GLU A 30 2.75 2.83 -12.53
CA GLU A 30 1.97 1.82 -13.27
C GLU A 30 2.83 0.56 -13.52
N ASP A 31 4.05 0.72 -14.01
CA ASP A 31 4.99 -0.37 -14.26
C ASP A 31 5.38 -1.09 -12.96
N ALA A 32 5.53 -0.35 -11.86
CA ALA A 32 5.85 -0.92 -10.55
C ALA A 32 4.71 -1.81 -10.03
N VAL A 33 3.47 -1.32 -10.10
CA VAL A 33 2.29 -2.12 -9.71
C VAL A 33 2.15 -3.33 -10.63
N HIS A 34 2.21 -3.14 -11.95
CA HIS A 34 2.08 -4.21 -12.93
C HIS A 34 3.04 -5.37 -12.64
N ARG A 35 4.32 -5.07 -12.41
CA ARG A 35 5.33 -6.10 -12.10
C ARG A 35 5.06 -6.88 -10.81
N GLN A 36 4.35 -6.30 -9.85
CA GLN A 36 4.01 -6.97 -8.59
C GLN A 36 2.78 -7.87 -8.69
N LEU A 37 2.04 -7.83 -9.79
CA LEU A 37 0.86 -8.68 -9.98
C LEU A 37 1.20 -10.06 -10.54
N MET A 38 2.46 -10.34 -10.84
CA MET A 38 2.91 -11.68 -11.21
C MET A 38 2.72 -12.63 -10.03
N SER A 39 1.68 -13.46 -10.09
CA SER A 39 1.28 -14.31 -8.98
C SER A 39 0.56 -15.58 -9.46
N ASP A 40 0.95 -16.71 -8.88
CA ASP A 40 0.30 -18.01 -9.05
C ASP A 40 -0.75 -18.31 -7.95
N VAL A 41 -1.06 -17.31 -7.13
CA VAL A 41 -2.04 -17.40 -6.04
C VAL A 41 -3.07 -16.25 -6.11
N PRO A 42 -4.27 -16.43 -5.54
CA PRO A 42 -5.23 -15.33 -5.43
C PRO A 42 -4.64 -14.17 -4.65
N TYR A 43 -4.82 -12.97 -5.17
CA TYR A 43 -4.38 -11.75 -4.53
C TYR A 43 -5.50 -10.72 -4.41
N GLY A 44 -5.30 -9.74 -3.54
CA GLY A 44 -6.21 -8.63 -3.33
C GLY A 44 -5.47 -7.32 -3.11
N VAL A 45 -6.20 -6.27 -2.76
CA VAL A 45 -5.65 -4.96 -2.44
C VAL A 45 -6.19 -4.46 -1.10
N LEU A 46 -5.35 -3.76 -0.33
CA LEU A 46 -5.79 -3.02 0.84
C LEU A 46 -6.27 -1.64 0.40
N LEU A 47 -7.49 -1.30 0.79
CA LEU A 47 -8.17 -0.09 0.33
C LEU A 47 -8.72 0.70 1.52
N SER A 48 -8.08 1.81 1.86
CA SER A 48 -8.50 2.71 2.93
C SER A 48 -9.39 3.87 2.44
N GLY A 49 -9.47 4.06 1.12
CA GLY A 49 -10.13 5.23 0.52
C GLY A 49 -9.25 6.48 0.48
N GLY A 50 -8.01 6.43 1.00
CA GLY A 50 -6.97 7.45 0.83
C GLY A 50 -6.39 7.43 -0.59
N LEU A 51 -5.63 8.47 -0.95
CA LEU A 51 -5.08 8.65 -2.31
C LEU A 51 -4.22 7.45 -2.73
N ASP A 52 -3.27 7.06 -1.92
CA ASP A 52 -2.25 6.05 -2.26
C ASP A 52 -2.87 4.66 -2.48
N SER A 53 -3.70 4.23 -1.53
CA SER A 53 -4.43 2.96 -1.63
C SER A 53 -5.39 2.94 -2.82
N SER A 54 -6.01 4.08 -3.13
CA SER A 54 -6.95 4.19 -4.26
C SER A 54 -6.23 4.09 -5.61
N ILE A 55 -5.09 4.79 -5.77
CA ILE A 55 -4.27 4.71 -6.99
C ILE A 55 -3.73 3.30 -7.18
N THR A 56 -3.13 2.72 -6.14
CA THR A 56 -2.59 1.35 -6.20
C THR A 56 -3.67 0.34 -6.57
N SER A 57 -4.87 0.46 -5.97
CA SER A 57 -6.00 -0.42 -6.27
C SER A 57 -6.54 -0.24 -7.69
N ALA A 58 -6.61 0.99 -8.19
CA ALA A 58 -7.04 1.28 -9.56
C ALA A 58 -6.07 0.72 -10.60
N LEU A 59 -4.76 0.87 -10.36
CA LEU A 59 -3.73 0.28 -11.22
C LEU A 59 -3.76 -1.25 -11.18
N ALA A 60 -3.88 -1.84 -9.99
CA ALA A 60 -4.04 -3.29 -9.87
C ALA A 60 -5.27 -3.80 -10.64
N LYS A 61 -6.40 -3.09 -10.54
CA LYS A 61 -7.62 -3.44 -11.28
C LYS A 61 -7.46 -3.36 -12.79
N LYS A 62 -6.68 -2.40 -13.29
CA LYS A 62 -6.40 -2.24 -14.73
C LYS A 62 -5.82 -3.53 -15.31
N PHE A 63 -4.92 -4.19 -14.57
CA PHE A 63 -4.19 -5.37 -15.02
C PHE A 63 -4.76 -6.71 -14.52
N ALA A 64 -5.69 -6.71 -13.55
CA ALA A 64 -6.16 -7.93 -12.88
C ALA A 64 -6.84 -8.96 -13.80
N LYS A 65 -7.21 -8.59 -15.00
CA LYS A 65 -7.90 -9.48 -15.95
C LYS A 65 -6.95 -10.42 -16.68
N ASN A 66 -5.70 -10.04 -16.83
CA ASN A 66 -4.73 -10.73 -17.67
C ASN A 66 -3.55 -11.26 -16.85
N ARG A 67 -2.90 -12.28 -17.40
CA ARG A 67 -1.69 -12.86 -16.78
C ARG A 67 -0.46 -12.12 -17.27
N ILE A 68 0.32 -11.60 -16.35
CA ILE A 68 1.56 -10.87 -16.63
C ILE A 68 2.64 -11.79 -17.23
N GLU A 69 2.71 -13.04 -16.78
CA GLU A 69 3.70 -14.03 -17.25
C GLU A 69 3.54 -14.40 -18.74
N SER A 70 2.42 -14.05 -19.32
CA SER A 70 2.13 -14.29 -20.75
C SER A 70 1.98 -13.01 -21.56
N ASP A 71 2.69 -11.94 -21.15
CA ASP A 71 2.62 -10.61 -21.77
C ASP A 71 1.16 -10.13 -21.94
N ASP A 72 0.35 -10.35 -20.92
CA ASP A 72 -1.08 -10.00 -20.86
C ASP A 72 -1.96 -10.63 -21.96
N GLN A 73 -1.49 -11.68 -22.62
CA GLN A 73 -2.24 -12.33 -23.69
C GLN A 73 -3.27 -13.36 -23.20
N ASN A 74 -3.09 -13.87 -21.99
CA ASN A 74 -4.00 -14.85 -21.39
C ASN A 74 -4.76 -14.26 -20.21
N GLU A 75 -6.01 -14.73 -20.05
CA GLU A 75 -6.83 -14.35 -18.91
C GLU A 75 -6.22 -14.86 -17.60
N ALA A 76 -6.32 -14.02 -16.55
CA ALA A 76 -5.88 -14.38 -15.22
C ALA A 76 -6.70 -15.55 -14.65
N TRP A 77 -6.06 -16.38 -13.82
CA TRP A 77 -6.76 -17.47 -13.13
C TRP A 77 -7.80 -16.95 -12.13
N TRP A 78 -7.58 -15.74 -11.58
CA TRP A 78 -8.50 -15.04 -10.66
C TRP A 78 -8.73 -13.61 -11.18
N PRO A 79 -9.57 -13.42 -12.22
CA PRO A 79 -9.73 -12.11 -12.87
C PRO A 79 -10.53 -11.12 -12.03
N GLN A 80 -11.13 -11.57 -10.94
CA GLN A 80 -11.90 -10.74 -10.03
C GLN A 80 -11.03 -10.23 -8.90
N LEU A 81 -10.75 -8.92 -8.88
CA LEU A 81 -9.95 -8.30 -7.84
C LEU A 81 -10.79 -8.07 -6.58
N HIS A 82 -10.30 -8.56 -5.45
CA HIS A 82 -10.84 -8.33 -4.12
C HIS A 82 -10.15 -7.15 -3.45
N SER A 83 -10.91 -6.27 -2.82
CA SER A 83 -10.37 -5.17 -2.00
C SER A 83 -10.84 -5.31 -0.55
N PHE A 84 -9.99 -4.87 0.37
CA PHE A 84 -10.23 -5.05 1.81
C PHE A 84 -10.03 -3.75 2.54
N SER A 85 -10.97 -3.44 3.44
CA SER A 85 -10.84 -2.36 4.42
C SER A 85 -11.17 -2.86 5.82
N ILE A 86 -10.63 -2.20 6.83
CA ILE A 86 -10.94 -2.49 8.23
C ILE A 86 -11.05 -1.19 9.01
N GLY A 87 -12.02 -1.11 9.92
CA GLY A 87 -12.21 0.04 10.80
C GLY A 87 -13.20 -0.24 11.92
N LEU A 88 -13.34 0.73 12.79
CA LEU A 88 -14.43 0.74 13.78
C LEU A 88 -15.75 1.02 13.05
N GLU A 89 -16.84 0.53 13.61
CA GLU A 89 -18.18 0.81 13.09
C GLU A 89 -18.40 2.33 12.92
N GLY A 90 -18.88 2.74 11.74
CA GLY A 90 -19.12 4.15 11.41
C GLY A 90 -17.85 4.95 11.06
N SER A 91 -16.70 4.29 10.88
CA SER A 91 -15.48 4.96 10.43
C SER A 91 -15.69 5.63 9.06
N PRO A 92 -15.30 6.91 8.90
CA PRO A 92 -15.39 7.60 7.60
C PRO A 92 -14.50 6.95 6.53
N ASP A 93 -13.41 6.30 6.93
CA ASP A 93 -12.50 5.63 6.00
C ASP A 93 -13.17 4.43 5.33
N LEU A 94 -14.02 3.69 6.06
CA LEU A 94 -14.78 2.58 5.48
C LEU A 94 -15.72 3.07 4.38
N ALA A 95 -16.44 4.17 4.64
CA ALA A 95 -17.32 4.78 3.65
C ALA A 95 -16.55 5.32 2.42
N ALA A 96 -15.35 5.85 2.62
CA ALA A 96 -14.46 6.29 1.55
C ALA A 96 -13.95 5.09 0.72
N ALA A 97 -13.53 4.03 1.38
CA ALA A 97 -13.07 2.79 0.73
C ALA A 97 -14.18 2.18 -0.14
N GLN A 98 -15.42 2.11 0.37
CA GLN A 98 -16.56 1.60 -0.38
C GLN A 98 -16.81 2.41 -1.67
N LYS A 99 -16.77 3.75 -1.59
CA LYS A 99 -16.93 4.61 -2.78
C LYS A 99 -15.88 4.34 -3.85
N VAL A 100 -14.63 4.17 -3.43
CA VAL A 100 -13.53 3.85 -4.37
C VAL A 100 -13.74 2.45 -4.95
N ALA A 101 -14.07 1.47 -4.11
CA ALA A 101 -14.33 0.10 -4.56
C ALA A 101 -15.45 0.02 -5.61
N ASP A 102 -16.55 0.75 -5.39
CA ASP A 102 -17.66 0.85 -6.35
C ASP A 102 -17.21 1.48 -7.67
N HIS A 103 -16.38 2.52 -7.60
CA HIS A 103 -15.88 3.23 -8.78
C HIS A 103 -14.95 2.37 -9.63
N ILE A 104 -14.02 1.64 -9.01
CA ILE A 104 -13.04 0.80 -9.72
C ILE A 104 -13.57 -0.61 -10.01
N GLY A 105 -14.68 -1.00 -9.41
CA GLY A 105 -15.35 -2.28 -9.66
C GLY A 105 -14.61 -3.47 -9.04
N THR A 106 -14.18 -3.38 -7.79
CA THR A 106 -13.64 -4.51 -7.02
C THR A 106 -14.75 -5.19 -6.21
N VAL A 107 -14.50 -6.45 -5.82
CA VAL A 107 -15.31 -7.11 -4.79
C VAL A 107 -14.80 -6.64 -3.44
N HIS A 108 -15.53 -5.69 -2.85
CA HIS A 108 -15.11 -5.07 -1.60
C HIS A 108 -15.55 -5.88 -0.38
N HIS A 109 -14.63 -6.00 0.59
CA HIS A 109 -14.84 -6.63 1.88
C HIS A 109 -14.53 -5.63 2.98
N GLU A 110 -15.60 -5.07 3.53
CA GLU A 110 -15.53 -4.22 4.71
C GLU A 110 -15.50 -5.10 5.97
N VAL A 111 -14.49 -4.90 6.80
CA VAL A 111 -14.35 -5.58 8.08
C VAL A 111 -14.48 -4.55 9.21
N THR A 112 -15.40 -4.78 10.12
CA THR A 112 -15.52 -3.98 11.33
C THR A 112 -14.98 -4.74 12.53
N PHE A 113 -14.43 -4.02 13.49
CA PHE A 113 -14.01 -4.58 14.77
C PHE A 113 -14.38 -3.62 15.92
N THR A 114 -14.53 -4.16 17.09
CA THR A 114 -14.80 -3.41 18.32
C THR A 114 -13.48 -3.02 19.00
N ILE A 115 -13.53 -1.99 19.84
CA ILE A 115 -12.38 -1.61 20.68
C ILE A 115 -11.89 -2.80 21.52
N GLN A 116 -12.82 -3.60 22.05
CA GLN A 116 -12.47 -4.78 22.86
C GLN A 116 -11.72 -5.83 22.04
N GLU A 117 -12.19 -6.15 20.83
CA GLU A 117 -11.46 -7.08 19.94
C GLU A 117 -10.06 -6.57 19.60
N GLY A 118 -9.91 -5.26 19.40
CA GLY A 118 -8.59 -4.65 19.21
C GLY A 118 -7.68 -4.81 20.44
N LEU A 119 -8.21 -4.56 21.63
CA LEU A 119 -7.45 -4.72 22.88
C LEU A 119 -7.06 -6.19 23.13
N ASP A 120 -7.97 -7.11 22.89
CA ASP A 120 -7.72 -8.55 23.07
C ASP A 120 -6.65 -9.08 22.10
N ALA A 121 -6.55 -8.49 20.91
CA ALA A 121 -5.57 -8.86 19.90
C ALA A 121 -4.14 -8.39 20.22
N ILE A 122 -3.94 -7.38 21.07
CA ILE A 122 -2.62 -6.73 21.29
C ILE A 122 -1.53 -7.75 21.65
N ARG A 123 -1.85 -8.70 22.54
CA ARG A 123 -0.87 -9.72 22.95
C ARG A 123 -0.36 -10.55 21.78
N ASP A 124 -1.26 -10.98 20.90
CA ASP A 124 -0.92 -11.78 19.72
C ASP A 124 -0.17 -10.91 18.69
N VAL A 125 -0.57 -9.65 18.55
CA VAL A 125 0.14 -8.69 17.68
C VAL A 125 1.59 -8.52 18.14
N ILE A 126 1.83 -8.26 19.44
CA ILE A 126 3.19 -8.15 19.99
C ILE A 126 3.99 -9.44 19.76
N TYR A 127 3.37 -10.60 19.97
CA TYR A 127 4.01 -11.87 19.75
C TYR A 127 4.48 -12.04 18.29
N HIS A 128 3.63 -11.71 17.33
CA HIS A 128 3.95 -11.84 15.90
C HIS A 128 4.89 -10.77 15.37
N LEU A 129 4.87 -9.57 15.93
CA LEU A 129 5.73 -8.46 15.51
C LEU A 129 7.10 -8.47 16.20
N GLU A 130 7.23 -9.20 17.31
CA GLU A 130 8.45 -9.25 18.13
C GLU A 130 8.95 -7.85 18.57
N THR A 131 8.02 -6.90 18.79
CA THR A 131 8.33 -5.52 19.21
C THR A 131 7.30 -4.98 20.17
N TYR A 132 7.71 -4.03 21.01
CA TYR A 132 6.85 -3.25 21.91
C TYR A 132 6.71 -1.78 21.48
N ASP A 133 7.15 -1.44 20.26
CA ASP A 133 6.96 -0.09 19.76
C ASP A 133 5.48 0.24 19.64
N ILE A 134 5.07 1.32 20.32
CA ILE A 134 3.65 1.70 20.43
C ILE A 134 3.04 2.01 19.07
N THR A 135 3.79 2.69 18.21
CA THR A 135 3.31 3.08 16.87
C THR A 135 3.08 1.84 16.01
N THR A 136 4.05 0.92 16.03
CA THR A 136 3.98 -0.33 15.28
C THR A 136 2.83 -1.21 15.77
N VAL A 137 2.68 -1.41 17.08
CA VAL A 137 1.61 -2.23 17.65
C VAL A 137 0.24 -1.63 17.34
N ARG A 138 0.09 -0.32 17.48
CA ARG A 138 -1.18 0.38 17.19
C ARG A 138 -1.60 0.25 15.72
N ALA A 139 -0.67 0.46 14.80
CA ALA A 139 -0.94 0.36 13.37
C ALA A 139 -1.23 -1.07 12.94
N SER A 140 -0.52 -2.04 13.52
CA SER A 140 -0.62 -3.45 13.13
C SER A 140 -1.83 -4.17 13.73
N THR A 141 -2.43 -3.67 14.80
CA THR A 141 -3.58 -4.35 15.43
C THR A 141 -4.77 -4.54 14.47
N PRO A 142 -5.30 -3.50 13.79
CA PRO A 142 -6.34 -3.71 12.79
C PRO A 142 -5.85 -4.57 11.62
N MET A 143 -4.60 -4.41 11.20
CA MET A 143 -4.02 -5.21 10.11
C MET A 143 -3.94 -6.70 10.45
N TYR A 144 -3.63 -7.04 11.69
CA TYR A 144 -3.65 -8.42 12.18
C TYR A 144 -5.06 -9.03 12.10
N LEU A 145 -6.08 -8.28 12.53
CA LEU A 145 -7.47 -8.72 12.45
C LEU A 145 -7.91 -8.91 11.00
N LEU A 146 -7.57 -7.95 10.13
CA LEU A 146 -7.86 -8.02 8.70
C LEU A 146 -7.16 -9.20 8.02
N ALA A 147 -5.90 -9.45 8.33
CA ALA A 147 -5.12 -10.55 7.76
C ALA A 147 -5.75 -11.92 8.08
N ARG A 148 -6.39 -12.10 9.23
CA ARG A 148 -7.12 -13.32 9.57
C ARG A 148 -8.30 -13.55 8.63
N VAL A 149 -9.06 -12.48 8.32
CA VAL A 149 -10.18 -12.54 7.37
C VAL A 149 -9.68 -12.86 5.97
N ILE A 150 -8.68 -12.12 5.47
CA ILE A 150 -8.07 -12.34 4.14
C ILE A 150 -7.59 -13.79 4.00
N LYS A 151 -6.87 -14.28 5.01
CA LYS A 151 -6.37 -15.66 5.03
C LYS A 151 -7.51 -16.69 4.99
N SER A 152 -8.62 -16.45 5.71
CA SER A 152 -9.78 -17.35 5.73
C SER A 152 -10.46 -17.47 4.38
N MET A 153 -10.33 -16.45 3.52
CA MET A 153 -10.84 -16.44 2.14
C MET A 153 -9.91 -17.10 1.13
N GLY A 154 -8.76 -17.64 1.58
CA GLY A 154 -7.79 -18.31 0.72
C GLY A 154 -6.86 -17.36 -0.05
N ILE A 155 -6.96 -16.05 0.17
CA ILE A 155 -6.09 -15.05 -0.46
C ILE A 155 -4.75 -15.06 0.25
N LYS A 156 -3.67 -15.11 -0.53
CA LYS A 156 -2.30 -15.29 -0.04
C LYS A 156 -1.43 -14.04 -0.14
N MET A 157 -1.81 -13.10 -0.97
CA MET A 157 -1.07 -11.88 -1.23
C MET A 157 -2.02 -10.69 -1.27
N VAL A 158 -1.59 -9.56 -0.75
CA VAL A 158 -2.27 -8.28 -0.92
C VAL A 158 -1.26 -7.20 -1.30
N LEU A 159 -1.67 -6.29 -2.18
CA LEU A 159 -0.93 -5.06 -2.43
C LEU A 159 -1.48 -3.96 -1.53
N SER A 160 -0.58 -3.07 -1.13
CA SER A 160 -0.89 -1.93 -0.27
C SER A 160 -0.23 -0.66 -0.80
N GLY A 161 -0.73 0.50 -0.40
CA GLY A 161 -0.13 1.81 -0.65
C GLY A 161 0.94 2.20 0.39
N GLU A 162 1.33 1.28 1.29
CA GLU A 162 2.37 1.54 2.29
C GLU A 162 3.69 1.94 1.65
N GLY A 163 4.37 2.90 2.26
CA GLY A 163 5.62 3.46 1.75
C GLY A 163 5.43 4.67 0.84
N ALA A 164 4.22 4.98 0.41
CA ALA A 164 3.95 6.13 -0.45
C ALA A 164 4.26 7.46 0.25
N ASP A 165 3.88 7.59 1.51
CA ASP A 165 4.15 8.80 2.31
C ASP A 165 5.65 9.07 2.47
N GLU A 166 6.46 8.04 2.58
CA GLU A 166 7.93 8.13 2.67
C GLU A 166 8.53 8.58 1.33
N VAL A 167 8.04 8.02 0.24
CA VAL A 167 8.57 8.31 -1.12
C VAL A 167 8.13 9.67 -1.62
N PHE A 168 6.86 10.04 -1.38
CA PHE A 168 6.25 11.26 -1.94
C PHE A 168 6.14 12.40 -0.92
N GLY A 169 6.64 12.23 0.29
CA GLY A 169 6.59 13.25 1.34
C GLY A 169 5.16 13.55 1.83
N GLY A 170 4.33 12.51 1.96
CA GLY A 170 2.90 12.64 2.30
C GLY A 170 2.64 13.01 3.77
N TYR A 171 3.56 12.73 4.68
CA TYR A 171 3.39 13.09 6.09
C TYR A 171 3.43 14.60 6.32
N LEU A 172 2.59 15.09 7.22
CA LEU A 172 2.47 16.52 7.53
C LEU A 172 3.78 17.18 7.97
N TYR A 173 4.71 16.44 8.58
CA TYR A 173 5.97 17.00 9.01
C TYR A 173 6.91 17.36 7.84
N PHE A 174 6.76 16.75 6.66
CA PHE A 174 7.51 17.13 5.46
C PHE A 174 7.22 18.58 5.04
N HIS A 175 5.98 19.06 5.25
CA HIS A 175 5.59 20.43 4.96
C HIS A 175 6.29 21.50 5.85
N LYS A 176 6.97 21.06 6.90
CA LYS A 176 7.76 21.94 7.80
C LYS A 176 9.22 22.05 7.36
N ALA A 177 9.64 21.36 6.31
CA ALA A 177 11.00 21.48 5.81
C ALA A 177 11.30 22.92 5.37
N PRO A 178 12.40 23.54 5.84
CA PRO A 178 12.69 24.94 5.56
C PRO A 178 13.12 25.18 4.11
N ASN A 179 13.60 24.15 3.42
CA ASN A 179 14.05 24.21 2.03
C ASN A 179 14.07 22.82 1.40
N ALA A 180 14.29 22.76 0.09
CA ALA A 180 14.30 21.50 -0.68
C ALA A 180 15.41 20.54 -0.27
N GLN A 181 16.57 21.04 0.18
CA GLN A 181 17.67 20.20 0.62
C GLN A 181 17.32 19.46 1.92
N GLU A 182 16.74 20.17 2.89
CA GLU A 182 16.29 19.56 4.15
C GLU A 182 15.13 18.59 3.92
N PHE A 183 14.21 18.92 3.02
CA PHE A 183 13.16 18.00 2.59
C PHE A 183 13.73 16.71 2.03
N HIS A 184 14.69 16.82 1.11
CA HIS A 184 15.39 15.67 0.52
C HIS A 184 16.14 14.85 1.58
N ALA A 185 16.85 15.51 2.48
CA ALA A 185 17.59 14.82 3.55
C ALA A 185 16.67 13.99 4.45
N GLU A 186 15.50 14.53 4.81
CA GLU A 186 14.50 13.79 5.60
C GLU A 186 13.88 12.63 4.80
N THR A 187 13.60 12.83 3.50
CA THR A 187 13.12 11.74 2.63
C THR A 187 14.13 10.59 2.57
N VAL A 188 15.41 10.90 2.33
CA VAL A 188 16.49 9.88 2.31
C VAL A 188 16.64 9.17 3.66
N ARG A 189 16.42 9.88 4.77
CA ARG A 189 16.49 9.30 6.12
C ARG A 189 15.36 8.29 6.37
N LYS A 190 14.19 8.48 5.72
CA LYS A 190 13.01 7.61 5.89
C LYS A 190 13.06 6.37 5.00
N LEU A 191 13.69 6.48 3.85
CA LEU A 191 13.89 5.39 2.89
C LEU A 191 15.16 4.56 3.20
#